data_354414d23c7a32498682617dfdec6911
#
_entry.id   354414d23c7a32498682617dfdec6911
#
_cell.length_a   1.000
_cell.length_b   1.000
_cell.length_c   1.000
_cell.angle_alpha   90.00
_cell.angle_beta   90.00
_cell.angle_gamma   90.00
#
_symmetry.space_group_name_H-M   'P 1'
#
loop_
_entity.id
_entity.type
_entity.pdbx_description
1 polymer ?
#
loop_
_entity_poly.entity_id
_entity_poly.type
_entity_poly.pdbx_seq_one_letter_code
_entity_poly.pdbx_strand_id
1 'polypeptide(L)'
;MSSEKKQSLGAVTLAAIGVVYGDIGTSPLYTLRECLSGQFGFGVERDAVFGFLSLIFWLLLLTVSLKYISYVMRADNAGEGGILTLMSLAGRHTGARSTAVLVIMGLIGGSFFYGEVVITPAVSVLSAIEGLEIAAPSLDRFIVPLAIGVLTLLFVIQKHGTGLVGKLFAPVMLLWFIVLAVLGARGIISNPEVLHAMNPYWAVHFFIEYKMVSFFALGAVVLAITGVEALYADMGHFGKYPIRLAWFIVVLPSLVLNYFGQGALLLKNPEAIKNPFFLLAPDWALIPMLILATLATVIASQAVISGVFSLTRQAVRLGYLPPMRIVYTSEEESGQIYIPVINWLLFVSVVIVIVGFEHSSNLAAAYGIAVTLSLIHI
;
A
#
# COMPACT_ATOMS: atom_id res chain seq x y z
N MET A 1 -22.55 32.79 6.62
CA MET A 1 -23.00 31.37 6.63
C MET A 1 -22.93 30.89 5.20
N SER A 2 -21.77 30.33 4.81
CA SER A 2 -21.60 29.68 3.50
C SER A 2 -22.28 28.31 3.57
N SER A 3 -23.22 28.05 2.68
CA SER A 3 -23.84 26.72 2.53
C SER A 3 -22.73 25.74 2.12
N GLU A 4 -22.22 24.94 3.06
CA GLU A 4 -21.42 23.77 2.74
C GLU A 4 -22.29 22.91 1.81
N LYS A 5 -21.91 22.87 0.53
CA LYS A 5 -22.45 21.89 -0.41
C LYS A 5 -22.06 20.51 0.12
N LYS A 6 -22.99 19.81 0.76
CA LYS A 6 -22.80 18.40 1.13
C LYS A 6 -22.38 17.64 -0.13
N GLN A 7 -21.14 17.24 -0.20
CA GLN A 7 -20.67 16.40 -1.28
C GLN A 7 -21.49 15.11 -1.30
N SER A 8 -21.81 14.61 -2.49
CA SER A 8 -22.57 13.35 -2.60
C SER A 8 -21.72 12.20 -2.08
N LEU A 9 -22.36 11.21 -1.44
CA LEU A 9 -21.67 10.02 -0.93
C LEU A 9 -20.79 9.36 -2.00
N GLY A 10 -21.29 9.28 -3.25
CA GLY A 10 -20.53 8.73 -4.36
C GLY A 10 -19.24 9.52 -4.67
N ALA A 11 -19.30 10.85 -4.61
CA ALA A 11 -18.12 11.70 -4.84
C ALA A 11 -17.05 11.50 -3.74
N VAL A 12 -17.47 11.41 -2.47
CA VAL A 12 -16.55 11.17 -1.34
C VAL A 12 -15.98 9.73 -1.40
N THR A 13 -16.79 8.73 -1.79
CA THR A 13 -16.33 7.35 -1.98
C THR A 13 -15.29 7.27 -3.10
N LEU A 14 -15.53 7.97 -4.20
CA LEU A 14 -14.59 8.02 -5.32
C LEU A 14 -13.28 8.72 -4.92
N ALA A 15 -13.36 9.81 -4.15
CA ALA A 15 -12.19 10.49 -3.62
C ALA A 15 -11.39 9.57 -2.65
N ALA A 16 -12.09 8.79 -1.81
CA ALA A 16 -11.45 7.80 -0.94
C ALA A 16 -10.71 6.71 -1.74
N ILE A 17 -11.26 6.24 -2.87
CA ILE A 17 -10.54 5.31 -3.77
C ILE A 17 -9.23 5.92 -4.26
N GLY A 18 -9.25 7.20 -4.60
CA GLY A 18 -8.09 7.89 -5.13
C GLY A 18 -6.95 8.12 -4.14
N VAL A 19 -7.26 8.32 -2.87
CA VAL A 19 -6.26 8.70 -1.86
C VAL A 19 -5.95 7.56 -0.91
N VAL A 20 -6.98 6.98 -0.29
CA VAL A 20 -6.83 6.04 0.82
C VAL A 20 -6.29 4.68 0.36
N TYR A 21 -6.65 4.25 -0.85
CA TYR A 21 -6.37 2.92 -1.36
C TYR A 21 -5.22 2.86 -2.38
N GLY A 22 -4.42 3.93 -2.48
CA GLY A 22 -3.28 3.99 -3.39
C GLY A 22 -2.27 2.89 -3.13
N ASP A 23 -1.78 2.80 -1.91
CA ASP A 23 -0.69 1.89 -1.55
C ASP A 23 -1.13 0.43 -1.60
N ILE A 24 -2.21 0.06 -0.91
CA ILE A 24 -2.72 -1.32 -0.98
C ILE A 24 -3.10 -1.72 -2.41
N GLY A 25 -3.50 -0.76 -3.26
CA GLY A 25 -3.83 -0.98 -4.67
C GLY A 25 -2.62 -1.30 -5.54
N THR A 26 -1.42 -0.90 -5.14
CA THR A 26 -0.19 -1.15 -5.89
C THR A 26 0.56 -2.41 -5.45
N SER A 27 0.18 -3.02 -4.31
CA SER A 27 0.78 -4.26 -3.82
C SER A 27 0.78 -5.42 -4.83
N PRO A 28 -0.21 -5.59 -5.74
CA PRO A 28 -0.17 -6.66 -6.74
C PRO A 28 1.00 -6.59 -7.72
N LEU A 29 1.66 -5.43 -7.84
CA LEU A 29 2.84 -5.28 -8.69
C LEU A 29 4.02 -6.16 -8.27
N TYR A 30 4.14 -6.44 -6.97
CA TYR A 30 5.32 -7.07 -6.40
C TYR A 30 5.03 -8.27 -5.47
N THR A 31 3.92 -8.27 -4.74
CA THR A 31 3.69 -9.22 -3.64
C THR A 31 3.77 -10.69 -4.06
N LEU A 32 3.06 -11.12 -5.10
CA LEU A 32 3.05 -12.53 -5.47
C LEU A 32 4.38 -12.99 -6.05
N ARG A 33 5.07 -12.11 -6.79
CA ARG A 33 6.45 -12.34 -7.24
C ARG A 33 7.37 -12.59 -6.04
N GLU A 34 7.29 -11.76 -5.01
CA GLU A 34 8.14 -11.88 -3.82
C GLU A 34 7.83 -13.13 -2.99
N CYS A 35 6.56 -13.48 -2.86
CA CYS A 35 6.15 -14.72 -2.18
C CYS A 35 6.75 -15.97 -2.82
N LEU A 36 6.81 -16.02 -4.15
CA LEU A 36 7.23 -17.17 -4.93
C LEU A 36 8.67 -17.04 -5.46
N SER A 37 9.33 -15.89 -5.26
CA SER A 37 10.73 -15.72 -5.61
C SER A 37 11.60 -16.71 -4.84
N GLY A 38 12.68 -17.17 -5.47
CA GLY A 38 13.54 -18.24 -4.94
C GLY A 38 14.20 -17.97 -3.58
N GLN A 39 13.97 -16.82 -2.94
CA GLN A 39 14.52 -16.47 -1.62
C GLN A 39 14.17 -17.50 -0.54
N PHE A 40 12.97 -18.10 -0.61
CA PHE A 40 12.49 -19.09 0.35
C PHE A 40 12.59 -20.53 -0.16
N GLY A 41 13.00 -20.74 -1.43
CA GLY A 41 13.16 -22.06 -2.03
C GLY A 41 11.87 -22.80 -2.41
N PHE A 42 10.71 -22.13 -2.42
CA PHE A 42 9.43 -22.79 -2.75
C PHE A 42 9.26 -23.07 -4.25
N GLY A 43 9.81 -22.22 -5.12
CA GLY A 43 9.53 -22.28 -6.55
C GLY A 43 8.07 -22.01 -6.90
N VAL A 44 7.71 -22.20 -8.18
CA VAL A 44 6.33 -22.02 -8.69
C VAL A 44 5.65 -23.39 -8.74
N GLU A 45 5.58 -24.06 -7.57
CA GLU A 45 4.83 -25.30 -7.42
C GLU A 45 3.35 -25.01 -7.10
N ARG A 46 2.46 -25.93 -7.51
CA ARG A 46 1.02 -25.78 -7.31
C ARG A 46 0.64 -25.49 -5.86
N ASP A 47 1.20 -26.28 -4.93
CA ASP A 47 0.87 -26.17 -3.50
C ASP A 47 1.40 -24.87 -2.89
N ALA A 48 2.56 -24.39 -3.32
CA ALA A 48 3.10 -23.10 -2.92
C ALA A 48 2.22 -21.94 -3.46
N VAL A 49 1.83 -21.97 -4.73
CA VAL A 49 0.93 -20.96 -5.33
C VAL A 49 -0.41 -20.93 -4.59
N PHE A 50 -1.03 -22.07 -4.32
CA PHE A 50 -2.30 -22.15 -3.59
C PHE A 50 -2.14 -21.68 -2.14
N GLY A 51 -1.05 -22.06 -1.48
CA GLY A 51 -0.74 -21.65 -0.13
C GLY A 51 -0.62 -20.14 0.00
N PHE A 52 0.18 -19.50 -0.85
CA PHE A 52 0.33 -18.03 -0.83
C PHE A 52 -0.94 -17.30 -1.20
N LEU A 53 -1.67 -17.74 -2.22
CA LEU A 53 -2.96 -17.13 -2.58
C LEU A 53 -3.99 -17.24 -1.45
N SER A 54 -4.06 -18.40 -0.79
CA SER A 54 -4.91 -18.59 0.37
C SER A 54 -4.52 -17.66 1.51
N LEU A 55 -3.23 -17.55 1.82
CA LEU A 55 -2.73 -16.64 2.85
C LEU A 55 -3.04 -15.18 2.54
N ILE A 56 -2.80 -14.72 1.32
CA ILE A 56 -3.13 -13.35 0.87
C ILE A 56 -4.64 -13.10 1.00
N PHE A 57 -5.47 -14.01 0.50
CA PHE A 57 -6.92 -13.88 0.55
C PHE A 57 -7.45 -13.74 1.99
N TRP A 58 -7.04 -14.65 2.87
CA TRP A 58 -7.48 -14.62 4.26
C TRP A 58 -6.88 -13.46 5.05
N LEU A 59 -5.66 -13.02 4.72
CA LEU A 59 -5.05 -11.83 5.32
C LEU A 59 -5.83 -10.55 4.96
N LEU A 60 -6.25 -10.39 3.69
CA LEU A 60 -7.11 -9.28 3.25
C LEU A 60 -8.47 -9.30 3.96
N LEU A 61 -9.07 -10.48 4.15
CA LEU A 61 -10.34 -10.60 4.86
C LEU A 61 -10.19 -10.35 6.36
N LEU A 62 -9.26 -11.00 7.03
CA LEU A 62 -9.15 -10.93 8.49
C LEU A 62 -8.51 -9.63 8.96
N THR A 63 -7.41 -9.22 8.32
CA THR A 63 -6.70 -8.02 8.76
C THR A 63 -7.37 -6.76 8.24
N VAL A 64 -7.56 -6.62 6.94
CA VAL A 64 -8.10 -5.36 6.41
C VAL A 64 -9.60 -5.25 6.66
N SER A 65 -10.39 -6.24 6.25
CA SER A 65 -11.86 -6.14 6.33
C SER A 65 -12.37 -6.25 7.76
N LEU A 66 -11.87 -7.21 8.56
CA LEU A 66 -12.36 -7.44 9.90
C LEU A 66 -11.64 -6.55 10.93
N LYS A 67 -10.31 -6.65 11.06
CA LYS A 67 -9.57 -5.89 12.08
C LYS A 67 -9.65 -4.39 11.82
N TYR A 68 -9.19 -3.90 10.65
CA TYR A 68 -9.08 -2.46 10.41
C TYR A 68 -10.43 -1.81 10.09
N ILE A 69 -11.11 -2.23 9.05
CA ILE A 69 -12.34 -1.58 8.56
C ILE A 69 -13.52 -1.77 9.53
N SER A 70 -13.63 -2.96 10.16
CA SER A 70 -14.76 -3.22 11.05
C SER A 70 -14.51 -2.84 12.50
N TYR A 71 -13.28 -2.97 13.02
CA TYR A 71 -12.94 -2.71 14.42
C TYR A 71 -12.15 -1.42 14.62
N VAL A 72 -10.93 -1.31 14.08
CA VAL A 72 -9.99 -0.20 14.37
C VAL A 72 -10.59 1.16 13.99
N MET A 73 -11.29 1.24 12.86
CA MET A 73 -11.99 2.46 12.43
C MET A 73 -13.14 2.91 13.36
N ARG A 74 -13.48 2.17 14.40
CA ARG A 74 -14.43 2.65 15.43
C ARG A 74 -13.75 3.55 16.45
N ALA A 75 -12.45 3.40 16.65
CA ALA A 75 -11.66 4.20 17.57
C ALA A 75 -11.26 5.51 16.89
N ASP A 76 -12.09 6.54 17.01
CA ASP A 76 -11.83 7.87 16.50
C ASP A 76 -11.84 8.93 17.61
N ASN A 77 -11.04 9.97 17.46
CA ASN A 77 -11.03 11.14 18.31
C ASN A 77 -11.48 12.35 17.50
N ALA A 78 -12.76 12.73 17.64
CA ALA A 78 -13.39 13.80 16.87
C ALA A 78 -13.23 13.65 15.32
N GLY A 79 -13.29 12.41 14.84
CA GLY A 79 -13.08 12.06 13.43
C GLY A 79 -11.62 11.76 13.07
N GLU A 80 -10.63 12.17 13.83
CA GLU A 80 -9.22 11.85 13.57
C GLU A 80 -8.89 10.40 13.96
N GLY A 81 -8.08 9.72 13.11
CA GLY A 81 -7.56 8.38 13.32
C GLY A 81 -6.03 8.35 13.37
N GLY A 82 -5.45 7.16 13.25
CA GLY A 82 -4.01 6.92 13.23
C GLY A 82 -3.43 6.50 14.58
N ILE A 83 -2.17 6.04 14.56
CA ILE A 83 -1.50 5.42 15.71
C ILE A 83 -1.40 6.35 16.92
N LEU A 84 -1.09 7.64 16.74
CA LEU A 84 -0.99 8.60 17.84
C LEU A 84 -2.37 8.92 18.44
N THR A 85 -3.42 8.91 17.62
CA THR A 85 -4.80 9.04 18.08
C THR A 85 -5.20 7.85 18.94
N LEU A 86 -4.92 6.63 18.50
CA LEU A 86 -5.20 5.41 19.24
C LEU A 86 -4.45 5.38 20.59
N MET A 87 -3.17 5.74 20.58
CA MET A 87 -2.34 5.90 21.77
C MET A 87 -2.97 6.90 22.77
N SER A 88 -3.41 8.06 22.28
CA SER A 88 -4.05 9.09 23.11
C SER A 88 -5.37 8.61 23.70
N LEU A 89 -6.20 7.92 22.93
CA LEU A 89 -7.48 7.37 23.39
C LEU A 89 -7.27 6.28 24.46
N ALA A 90 -6.36 5.36 24.23
CA ALA A 90 -6.03 4.28 25.16
C ALA A 90 -5.48 4.84 26.49
N GLY A 91 -4.64 5.87 26.42
CA GLY A 91 -4.06 6.52 27.59
C GLY A 91 -5.06 7.24 28.50
N ARG A 92 -6.23 7.67 27.99
CA ARG A 92 -7.26 8.34 28.79
C ARG A 92 -7.90 7.47 29.88
N HIS A 93 -7.87 6.16 29.71
CA HIS A 93 -8.54 5.21 30.59
C HIS A 93 -7.57 4.35 31.41
N THR A 94 -6.26 4.67 31.36
CA THR A 94 -5.21 3.88 32.02
C THR A 94 -4.47 4.69 33.08
N GLY A 95 -3.88 4.01 34.07
CA GLY A 95 -3.03 4.66 35.06
C GLY A 95 -1.68 5.11 34.48
N ALA A 96 -0.99 6.01 35.15
CA ALA A 96 0.23 6.67 34.69
C ALA A 96 1.31 5.69 34.13
N ARG A 97 1.53 4.56 34.77
CA ARG A 97 2.52 3.55 34.36
C ARG A 97 2.12 2.88 33.02
N SER A 98 0.85 2.51 32.85
CA SER A 98 0.33 1.92 31.62
C SER A 98 0.31 2.94 30.51
N THR A 99 0.00 4.20 30.80
CA THR A 99 0.06 5.30 29.82
C THR A 99 1.49 5.50 29.29
N ALA A 100 2.52 5.43 30.15
CA ALA A 100 3.90 5.52 29.72
C ALA A 100 4.30 4.39 28.72
N VAL A 101 3.85 3.16 28.98
CA VAL A 101 4.07 2.03 28.07
C VAL A 101 3.37 2.27 26.72
N LEU A 102 2.11 2.71 26.75
CA LEU A 102 1.34 3.02 25.53
C LEU A 102 1.99 4.14 24.71
N VAL A 103 2.53 5.16 25.38
CA VAL A 103 3.27 6.25 24.70
C VAL A 103 4.51 5.69 23.99
N ILE A 104 5.30 4.86 24.68
CA ILE A 104 6.48 4.23 24.07
C ILE A 104 6.07 3.37 22.86
N MET A 105 5.04 2.55 22.98
CA MET A 105 4.54 1.73 21.88
C MET A 105 4.07 2.59 20.70
N GLY A 106 3.31 3.65 20.97
CA GLY A 106 2.84 4.57 19.92
C GLY A 106 3.98 5.31 19.21
N LEU A 107 5.02 5.70 19.95
CA LEU A 107 6.22 6.36 19.35
C LEU A 107 7.03 5.36 18.53
N ILE A 108 7.19 4.10 18.99
CA ILE A 108 7.87 3.05 18.23
C ILE A 108 7.08 2.77 16.93
N GLY A 109 5.77 2.57 17.01
CA GLY A 109 4.94 2.34 15.82
C GLY A 109 4.96 3.53 14.85
N GLY A 110 4.91 4.77 15.37
CA GLY A 110 5.08 5.97 14.54
C GLY A 110 6.45 6.02 13.85
N SER A 111 7.52 5.58 14.51
CA SER A 111 8.86 5.50 13.92
C SER A 111 8.94 4.45 12.80
N PHE A 112 8.29 3.31 12.97
CA PHE A 112 8.19 2.29 11.90
C PHE A 112 7.39 2.79 10.71
N PHE A 113 6.32 3.57 10.93
CA PHE A 113 5.58 4.21 9.86
C PHE A 113 6.47 5.16 9.03
N TYR A 114 7.36 5.93 9.67
CA TYR A 114 8.35 6.72 8.91
C TYR A 114 9.28 5.84 8.06
N GLY A 115 9.71 4.69 8.56
CA GLY A 115 10.52 3.73 7.80
C GLY A 115 9.75 3.16 6.61
N GLU A 116 8.49 2.81 6.82
CA GLU A 116 7.58 2.35 5.76
C GLU A 116 7.44 3.40 4.64
N VAL A 117 7.25 4.67 5.00
CA VAL A 117 7.09 5.76 4.03
C VAL A 117 8.36 6.07 3.23
N VAL A 118 9.53 5.67 3.69
CA VAL A 118 10.75 5.70 2.88
C VAL A 118 10.77 4.56 1.86
N ILE A 119 10.34 3.38 2.26
CA ILE A 119 10.43 2.17 1.42
C ILE A 119 9.28 2.12 0.39
N THR A 120 8.05 2.48 0.76
CA THR A 120 6.86 2.40 -0.09
C THR A 120 7.03 3.08 -1.46
N PRO A 121 7.44 4.38 -1.55
CA PRO A 121 7.67 5.02 -2.85
C PRO A 121 8.74 4.31 -3.67
N ALA A 122 9.80 3.82 -3.02
CA ALA A 122 10.89 3.14 -3.70
C ALA A 122 10.43 1.81 -4.32
N VAL A 123 9.81 0.92 -3.52
CA VAL A 123 9.33 -0.38 -3.99
C VAL A 123 8.26 -0.21 -5.06
N SER A 124 7.25 0.62 -4.81
CA SER A 124 6.10 0.76 -5.71
C SER A 124 6.51 1.35 -7.06
N VAL A 125 7.31 2.43 -7.07
CA VAL A 125 7.73 3.06 -8.32
C VAL A 125 8.72 2.18 -9.08
N LEU A 126 9.68 1.52 -8.39
CA LEU A 126 10.57 0.56 -9.04
C LEU A 126 9.77 -0.59 -9.65
N SER A 127 8.85 -1.21 -8.91
CA SER A 127 8.02 -2.33 -9.42
C SER A 127 7.20 -1.94 -10.64
N ALA A 128 6.67 -0.71 -10.68
CA ALA A 128 5.94 -0.22 -11.84
C ALA A 128 6.87 -0.05 -13.05
N ILE A 129 8.06 0.56 -12.85
CA ILE A 129 9.00 0.83 -13.94
C ILE A 129 9.74 -0.44 -14.38
N GLU A 130 9.93 -1.43 -13.53
CA GLU A 130 10.42 -2.77 -13.88
C GLU A 130 9.56 -3.47 -14.95
N GLY A 131 8.32 -3.01 -15.18
CA GLY A 131 7.55 -3.40 -16.35
C GLY A 131 8.24 -3.10 -17.70
N LEU A 132 9.24 -2.22 -17.73
CA LEU A 132 10.09 -2.00 -18.92
C LEU A 132 10.89 -3.24 -19.30
N GLU A 133 11.30 -4.07 -18.36
CA GLU A 133 11.99 -5.34 -18.64
C GLU A 133 11.16 -6.22 -19.59
N ILE A 134 9.83 -6.15 -19.46
CA ILE A 134 8.90 -6.92 -20.29
C ILE A 134 8.51 -6.17 -21.56
N ALA A 135 8.19 -4.86 -21.42
CA ALA A 135 7.67 -4.05 -22.52
C ALA A 135 8.76 -3.58 -23.50
N ALA A 136 9.98 -3.29 -23.00
CA ALA A 136 11.10 -2.75 -23.76
C ALA A 136 12.44 -3.14 -23.09
N PRO A 137 12.91 -4.40 -23.23
CA PRO A 137 14.11 -4.91 -22.53
C PRO A 137 15.40 -4.10 -22.78
N SER A 138 15.50 -3.39 -23.90
CA SER A 138 16.64 -2.52 -24.21
C SER A 138 16.76 -1.30 -23.29
N LEU A 139 15.69 -0.96 -22.56
CA LEU A 139 15.62 0.17 -21.65
C LEU A 139 15.84 -0.22 -20.18
N ASP A 140 16.18 -1.46 -19.89
CA ASP A 140 16.40 -2.00 -18.57
C ASP A 140 17.36 -1.13 -17.74
N ARG A 141 18.48 -0.71 -18.29
CA ARG A 141 19.47 0.19 -17.65
C ARG A 141 18.91 1.55 -17.20
N PHE A 142 17.73 1.93 -17.67
CA PHE A 142 17.10 3.20 -17.31
C PHE A 142 16.07 3.08 -16.18
N ILE A 143 15.81 1.89 -15.65
CA ILE A 143 14.82 1.67 -14.59
C ILE A 143 15.12 2.56 -13.38
N VAL A 144 16.32 2.45 -12.83
CA VAL A 144 16.74 3.25 -11.65
C VAL A 144 16.74 4.76 -11.94
N PRO A 145 17.34 5.26 -13.04
CA PRO A 145 17.25 6.68 -13.39
C PRO A 145 15.81 7.20 -13.57
N LEU A 146 14.95 6.42 -14.20
CA LEU A 146 13.55 6.79 -14.40
C LEU A 146 12.79 6.83 -13.07
N ALA A 147 12.99 5.85 -12.19
CA ALA A 147 12.38 5.82 -10.86
C ALA A 147 12.79 7.06 -10.04
N ILE A 148 14.07 7.41 -10.03
CA ILE A 148 14.56 8.62 -9.37
C ILE A 148 13.96 9.87 -10.01
N GLY A 149 13.86 9.92 -11.34
CA GLY A 149 13.26 11.05 -12.06
C GLY A 149 11.79 11.26 -11.69
N VAL A 150 10.98 10.18 -11.69
CA VAL A 150 9.56 10.21 -11.31
C VAL A 150 9.40 10.68 -9.86
N LEU A 151 10.19 10.14 -8.94
CA LEU A 151 10.11 10.53 -7.53
C LEU A 151 10.64 11.94 -7.28
N THR A 152 11.69 12.36 -7.98
CA THR A 152 12.16 13.75 -7.92
C THR A 152 11.03 14.71 -8.29
N LEU A 153 10.33 14.44 -9.39
CA LEU A 153 9.19 15.25 -9.82
C LEU A 153 8.09 15.26 -8.75
N LEU A 154 7.77 14.10 -8.17
CA LEU A 154 6.78 13.99 -7.11
C LEU A 154 7.16 14.86 -5.90
N PHE A 155 8.38 14.73 -5.36
CA PHE A 155 8.82 15.47 -4.18
C PHE A 155 8.95 16.99 -4.42
N VAL A 156 9.29 17.41 -5.65
CA VAL A 156 9.34 18.83 -6.04
C VAL A 156 7.95 19.45 -6.12
N ILE A 157 6.95 18.69 -6.62
CA ILE A 157 5.58 19.17 -6.75
C ILE A 157 4.86 19.27 -5.41
N GLN A 158 5.28 18.53 -4.38
CA GLN A 158 4.66 18.50 -3.03
C GLN A 158 4.37 19.89 -2.45
N LYS A 159 5.26 20.86 -2.65
CA LYS A 159 5.11 22.23 -2.14
C LYS A 159 3.90 23.00 -2.67
N HIS A 160 3.36 22.57 -3.83
CA HIS A 160 2.18 23.23 -4.45
C HIS A 160 0.86 22.64 -3.97
N GLY A 161 0.91 21.61 -3.11
CA GLY A 161 -0.26 20.92 -2.58
C GLY A 161 -0.88 19.93 -3.57
N THR A 162 -1.82 19.15 -3.05
CA THR A 162 -2.51 18.09 -3.81
C THR A 162 -3.79 18.56 -4.50
N GLY A 163 -4.20 19.82 -4.31
CA GLY A 163 -5.50 20.30 -4.75
C GLY A 163 -5.78 20.18 -6.26
N LEU A 164 -4.78 20.47 -7.11
CA LEU A 164 -4.94 20.34 -8.56
C LEU A 164 -4.79 18.88 -9.02
N VAL A 165 -3.80 18.17 -8.47
CA VAL A 165 -3.46 16.80 -8.85
C VAL A 165 -4.45 15.81 -8.22
N GLY A 166 -4.97 16.11 -7.02
CA GLY A 166 -5.90 15.24 -6.29
C GLY A 166 -7.21 14.96 -7.02
N LYS A 167 -7.66 15.90 -7.87
CA LYS A 167 -8.85 15.68 -8.72
C LYS A 167 -8.64 14.57 -9.77
N LEU A 168 -7.39 14.30 -10.15
CA LEU A 168 -7.03 13.23 -11.08
C LEU A 168 -6.81 11.89 -10.37
N PHE A 169 -6.57 11.88 -9.06
CA PHE A 169 -6.28 10.66 -8.32
C PHE A 169 -7.45 9.67 -8.36
N ALA A 170 -8.65 10.17 -8.14
CA ALA A 170 -9.84 9.33 -8.09
C ALA A 170 -10.12 8.61 -9.44
N PRO A 171 -10.19 9.29 -10.60
CA PRO A 171 -10.42 8.62 -11.86
C PRO A 171 -9.27 7.69 -12.27
N VAL A 172 -8.00 8.06 -12.00
CA VAL A 172 -6.85 7.21 -12.30
C VAL A 172 -6.88 5.93 -11.47
N MET A 173 -7.09 6.05 -10.15
CA MET A 173 -7.16 4.89 -9.28
C MET A 173 -8.40 4.02 -9.53
N LEU A 174 -9.54 4.61 -9.88
CA LEU A 174 -10.70 3.82 -10.29
C LEU A 174 -10.39 3.00 -11.56
N LEU A 175 -9.79 3.63 -12.57
CA LEU A 175 -9.35 2.94 -13.78
C LEU A 175 -8.34 1.84 -13.46
N TRP A 176 -7.40 2.10 -12.54
CA TRP A 176 -6.44 1.12 -12.06
C TRP A 176 -7.14 -0.12 -11.48
N PHE A 177 -8.06 0.05 -10.54
CA PHE A 177 -8.80 -1.08 -9.95
C PHE A 177 -9.65 -1.83 -10.97
N ILE A 178 -10.28 -1.14 -11.93
CA ILE A 178 -11.01 -1.79 -13.03
C ILE A 178 -10.05 -2.65 -13.87
N VAL A 179 -8.88 -2.14 -14.23
CA VAL A 179 -7.88 -2.89 -15.00
C VAL A 179 -7.37 -4.08 -14.21
N LEU A 180 -7.08 -3.93 -12.91
CA LEU A 180 -6.72 -5.05 -12.03
C LEU A 180 -7.79 -6.17 -12.06
N ALA A 181 -9.06 -5.78 -11.93
CA ALA A 181 -10.18 -6.74 -11.94
C ALA A 181 -10.33 -7.44 -13.28
N VAL A 182 -10.25 -6.71 -14.38
CA VAL A 182 -10.40 -7.26 -15.75
C VAL A 182 -9.26 -8.23 -16.08
N LEU A 183 -8.02 -7.85 -15.83
CA LEU A 183 -6.86 -8.72 -16.06
C LEU A 183 -6.91 -9.96 -15.16
N GLY A 184 -7.27 -9.77 -13.88
CA GLY A 184 -7.43 -10.85 -12.93
C GLY A 184 -8.51 -11.84 -13.37
N ALA A 185 -9.70 -11.35 -13.72
CA ALA A 185 -10.81 -12.20 -14.23
C ALA A 185 -10.40 -12.98 -15.48
N ARG A 186 -9.71 -12.33 -16.43
CA ARG A 186 -9.16 -13.00 -17.62
C ARG A 186 -8.21 -14.15 -17.26
N GLY A 187 -7.31 -13.92 -16.29
CA GLY A 187 -6.40 -14.93 -15.79
C GLY A 187 -7.18 -16.13 -15.19
N ILE A 188 -8.12 -15.86 -14.30
CA ILE A 188 -8.95 -16.89 -13.65
C ILE A 188 -9.75 -17.70 -14.69
N ILE A 189 -10.38 -17.04 -15.67
CA ILE A 189 -11.11 -17.73 -16.74
C ILE A 189 -10.19 -18.69 -17.50
N SER A 190 -8.91 -18.33 -17.67
CA SER A 190 -7.95 -19.18 -18.36
C SER A 190 -7.55 -20.43 -17.58
N ASN A 191 -7.60 -20.39 -16.24
CA ASN A 191 -7.35 -21.52 -15.34
C ASN A 191 -8.18 -21.38 -14.05
N PRO A 192 -9.46 -21.81 -14.06
CA PRO A 192 -10.38 -21.69 -12.92
C PRO A 192 -9.98 -22.50 -11.69
N GLU A 193 -9.08 -23.47 -11.83
CA GLU A 193 -8.57 -24.28 -10.72
C GLU A 193 -8.01 -23.43 -9.58
N VAL A 194 -7.46 -22.25 -9.92
CA VAL A 194 -6.90 -21.31 -8.95
C VAL A 194 -7.88 -20.92 -7.85
N LEU A 195 -9.20 -20.97 -8.11
CA LEU A 195 -10.23 -20.63 -7.12
C LEU A 195 -10.26 -21.58 -5.93
N HIS A 196 -9.72 -22.79 -6.05
CA HIS A 196 -9.56 -23.69 -4.90
C HIS A 196 -8.69 -23.09 -3.81
N ALA A 197 -7.79 -22.16 -4.13
CA ALA A 197 -6.97 -21.45 -3.15
C ALA A 197 -7.80 -20.55 -2.18
N MET A 198 -9.08 -20.29 -2.45
CA MET A 198 -9.96 -19.62 -1.47
C MET A 198 -10.21 -20.48 -0.23
N ASN A 199 -10.04 -21.80 -0.32
CA ASN A 199 -10.20 -22.70 0.81
C ASN A 199 -9.03 -22.49 1.81
N PRO A 200 -9.31 -22.17 3.10
CA PRO A 200 -8.29 -21.96 4.12
C PRO A 200 -7.42 -23.20 4.39
N TYR A 201 -7.86 -24.36 3.92
CA TYR A 201 -7.06 -25.59 3.95
C TYR A 201 -5.67 -25.37 3.36
N TRP A 202 -5.55 -24.64 2.25
CA TRP A 202 -4.26 -24.39 1.58
C TRP A 202 -3.32 -23.52 2.40
N ALA A 203 -3.84 -22.55 3.14
CA ALA A 203 -3.03 -21.77 4.08
C ALA A 203 -2.49 -22.66 5.21
N VAL A 204 -3.33 -23.53 5.78
CA VAL A 204 -2.92 -24.45 6.85
C VAL A 204 -1.95 -25.51 6.32
N HIS A 205 -2.25 -26.10 5.16
CA HIS A 205 -1.40 -27.08 4.49
C HIS A 205 0.00 -26.53 4.21
N PHE A 206 0.09 -25.27 3.77
CA PHE A 206 1.36 -24.58 3.52
C PHE A 206 2.23 -24.51 4.78
N PHE A 207 1.68 -24.24 5.97
CA PHE A 207 2.42 -24.26 7.21
C PHE A 207 2.85 -25.65 7.64
N ILE A 208 2.04 -26.66 7.40
CA ILE A 208 2.38 -28.06 7.75
C ILE A 208 3.51 -28.57 6.87
N GLU A 209 3.44 -28.28 5.57
CA GLU A 209 4.42 -28.77 4.57
C GLU A 209 5.77 -28.06 4.71
N TYR A 210 5.76 -26.71 4.74
CA TYR A 210 7.00 -25.92 4.70
C TYR A 210 7.51 -25.47 6.09
N LYS A 211 6.80 -25.77 7.17
CA LYS A 211 7.24 -25.58 8.58
C LYS A 211 7.80 -24.16 8.85
N MET A 212 9.04 -24.07 9.35
CA MET A 212 9.65 -22.77 9.71
C MET A 212 9.85 -21.84 8.51
N VAL A 213 10.03 -22.35 7.31
CA VAL A 213 10.21 -21.53 6.12
C VAL A 213 8.93 -20.78 5.78
N SER A 214 7.76 -21.39 5.96
CA SER A 214 6.47 -20.73 5.78
C SER A 214 6.27 -19.57 6.76
N PHE A 215 6.80 -19.67 7.98
CA PHE A 215 6.74 -18.57 8.94
C PHE A 215 7.54 -17.34 8.46
N PHE A 216 8.76 -17.53 7.94
CA PHE A 216 9.54 -16.44 7.38
C PHE A 216 8.90 -15.85 6.11
N ALA A 217 8.23 -16.67 5.31
CA ALA A 217 7.53 -16.25 4.12
C ALA A 217 6.31 -15.36 4.40
N LEU A 218 5.77 -15.36 5.64
CA LEU A 218 4.73 -14.42 6.05
C LEU A 218 5.14 -12.96 5.86
N GLY A 219 6.44 -12.64 5.98
CA GLY A 219 6.94 -11.30 5.70
C GLY A 219 6.65 -10.84 4.27
N ALA A 220 6.71 -11.76 3.29
CA ALA A 220 6.30 -11.44 1.91
C ALA A 220 4.78 -11.36 1.76
N VAL A 221 4.02 -12.21 2.46
CA VAL A 221 2.54 -12.17 2.41
C VAL A 221 1.98 -10.86 2.97
N VAL A 222 2.62 -10.30 4.01
CA VAL A 222 2.23 -9.00 4.60
C VAL A 222 2.31 -7.85 3.59
N LEU A 223 3.13 -7.96 2.55
CA LEU A 223 3.18 -6.97 1.46
C LEU A 223 1.81 -6.75 0.79
N ALA A 224 0.91 -7.75 0.83
CA ALA A 224 -0.44 -7.62 0.29
C ALA A 224 -1.34 -6.65 1.05
N ILE A 225 -0.98 -6.26 2.28
CA ILE A 225 -1.76 -5.38 3.15
C ILE A 225 -1.03 -4.10 3.53
N THR A 226 0.04 -3.75 2.82
CA THR A 226 0.72 -2.45 2.99
C THR A 226 -0.25 -1.29 2.81
N GLY A 227 -0.06 -0.21 3.56
CA GLY A 227 -0.93 0.97 3.50
C GLY A 227 -2.25 0.86 4.28
N VAL A 228 -2.45 -0.21 5.04
CA VAL A 228 -3.65 -0.34 5.89
C VAL A 228 -3.66 0.70 7.01
N GLU A 229 -2.49 1.13 7.47
CA GLU A 229 -2.34 2.22 8.44
C GLU A 229 -2.85 3.55 7.90
N ALA A 230 -2.59 3.82 6.61
CA ALA A 230 -3.08 5.02 5.94
C ALA A 230 -4.62 5.06 5.92
N LEU A 231 -5.29 3.91 5.76
CA LEU A 231 -6.74 3.78 5.88
C LEU A 231 -7.29 4.38 7.18
N TYR A 232 -6.62 4.09 8.28
CA TYR A 232 -7.03 4.56 9.60
C TYR A 232 -6.63 6.02 9.82
N ALA A 233 -5.48 6.45 9.31
CA ALA A 233 -5.03 7.83 9.40
C ALA A 233 -5.93 8.79 8.59
N ASP A 234 -6.35 8.39 7.39
CA ASP A 234 -7.17 9.21 6.48
C ASP A 234 -8.67 9.19 6.79
N MET A 235 -9.08 8.43 7.80
CA MET A 235 -10.48 8.35 8.21
C MET A 235 -11.07 9.73 8.55
N GLY A 236 -10.24 10.65 9.06
CA GLY A 236 -10.65 12.01 9.39
C GLY A 236 -11.09 12.84 8.18
N HIS A 237 -10.57 12.54 6.99
CA HIS A 237 -10.86 13.29 5.77
C HIS A 237 -12.09 12.78 5.03
N PHE A 238 -12.30 11.47 4.98
CA PHE A 238 -13.34 10.85 4.15
C PHE A 238 -14.50 10.28 4.95
N GLY A 239 -14.32 10.02 6.24
CA GLY A 239 -15.28 9.34 7.08
C GLY A 239 -15.31 7.82 6.87
N LYS A 240 -15.87 7.09 7.85
CA LYS A 240 -15.86 5.61 7.89
C LYS A 240 -16.67 4.97 6.77
N TYR A 241 -17.82 5.55 6.42
CA TYR A 241 -18.77 4.92 5.50
C TYR A 241 -18.28 4.91 4.05
N PRO A 242 -17.78 6.03 3.48
CA PRO A 242 -17.19 6.05 2.13
C PRO A 242 -16.01 5.08 1.99
N ILE A 243 -15.13 5.02 2.99
CA ILE A 243 -13.99 4.10 3.00
C ILE A 243 -14.47 2.64 2.94
N ARG A 244 -15.44 2.26 3.79
CA ARG A 244 -16.03 0.91 3.77
C ARG A 244 -16.65 0.55 2.43
N LEU A 245 -17.39 1.48 1.85
CA LEU A 245 -18.07 1.28 0.57
C LEU A 245 -17.05 1.04 -0.55
N ALA A 246 -16.01 1.89 -0.62
CA ALA A 246 -14.91 1.74 -1.57
C ALA A 246 -14.22 0.37 -1.44
N TRP A 247 -13.93 -0.04 -0.21
CA TRP A 247 -13.28 -1.32 0.06
C TRP A 247 -14.09 -2.51 -0.46
N PHE A 248 -15.31 -2.66 0.00
CA PHE A 248 -16.08 -3.87 -0.30
C PHE A 248 -16.59 -3.94 -1.73
N ILE A 249 -16.84 -2.78 -2.39
CA ILE A 249 -17.41 -2.77 -3.76
C ILE A 249 -16.32 -2.78 -4.82
N VAL A 250 -15.19 -2.09 -4.59
CA VAL A 250 -14.18 -1.89 -5.63
C VAL A 250 -12.86 -2.54 -5.28
N VAL A 251 -12.25 -2.15 -4.16
CA VAL A 251 -10.84 -2.45 -3.89
C VAL A 251 -10.62 -3.93 -3.60
N LEU A 252 -11.32 -4.50 -2.62
CA LEU A 252 -11.17 -5.91 -2.26
C LEU A 252 -11.45 -6.86 -3.44
N PRO A 253 -12.57 -6.72 -4.19
CA PRO A 253 -12.80 -7.57 -5.35
C PRO A 253 -11.71 -7.45 -6.41
N SER A 254 -11.24 -6.23 -6.70
CA SER A 254 -10.18 -6.01 -7.70
C SER A 254 -8.85 -6.65 -7.30
N LEU A 255 -8.46 -6.51 -6.03
CA LEU A 255 -7.24 -7.13 -5.50
C LEU A 255 -7.32 -8.66 -5.54
N VAL A 256 -8.41 -9.24 -5.05
CA VAL A 256 -8.60 -10.69 -5.04
C VAL A 256 -8.57 -11.23 -6.47
N LEU A 257 -9.33 -10.64 -7.39
CA LEU A 257 -9.31 -11.05 -8.79
C LEU A 257 -7.90 -10.99 -9.38
N ASN A 258 -7.15 -9.92 -9.12
CA ASN A 258 -5.82 -9.76 -9.68
C ASN A 258 -4.81 -10.78 -9.12
N TYR A 259 -4.75 -10.99 -7.80
CA TYR A 259 -3.87 -11.99 -7.20
C TYR A 259 -4.18 -13.41 -7.71
N PHE A 260 -5.46 -13.76 -7.79
CA PHE A 260 -5.87 -15.06 -8.31
C PHE A 260 -5.59 -15.19 -9.82
N GLY A 261 -5.74 -14.10 -10.58
CA GLY A 261 -5.37 -14.06 -11.99
C GLY A 261 -3.88 -14.29 -12.23
N GLN A 262 -3.01 -13.65 -11.42
CA GLN A 262 -1.57 -13.89 -11.44
C GLN A 262 -1.24 -15.34 -11.06
N GLY A 263 -1.88 -15.89 -10.03
CA GLY A 263 -1.71 -17.28 -9.65
C GLY A 263 -2.16 -18.25 -10.74
N ALA A 264 -3.27 -17.98 -11.42
CA ALA A 264 -3.74 -18.75 -12.57
C ALA A 264 -2.73 -18.76 -13.72
N LEU A 265 -2.08 -17.61 -13.98
CA LEU A 265 -1.00 -17.48 -14.95
C LEU A 265 0.20 -18.36 -14.56
N LEU A 266 0.64 -18.25 -13.31
CA LEU A 266 1.80 -18.98 -12.80
C LEU A 266 1.61 -20.50 -12.81
N LEU A 267 0.40 -20.98 -12.52
CA LEU A 267 0.06 -22.41 -12.62
C LEU A 267 0.17 -22.97 -14.06
N LYS A 268 -0.04 -22.11 -15.07
CA LYS A 268 0.10 -22.48 -16.48
C LYS A 268 1.49 -22.28 -17.02
N ASN A 269 2.12 -21.19 -16.64
CA ASN A 269 3.44 -20.77 -17.09
C ASN A 269 4.30 -20.34 -15.91
N PRO A 270 5.03 -21.26 -15.27
CA PRO A 270 5.92 -20.96 -14.16
C PRO A 270 7.00 -19.91 -14.47
N GLU A 271 7.42 -19.77 -15.74
CA GLU A 271 8.41 -18.79 -16.14
C GLU A 271 7.91 -17.34 -16.01
N ALA A 272 6.58 -17.16 -15.94
CA ALA A 272 5.96 -15.86 -15.69
C ALA A 272 6.29 -15.25 -14.33
N ILE A 273 6.98 -16.01 -13.45
CA ILE A 273 7.47 -15.51 -12.14
C ILE A 273 8.41 -14.30 -12.27
N LYS A 274 9.04 -14.11 -13.41
CA LYS A 274 9.87 -12.93 -13.67
C LYS A 274 9.11 -11.62 -13.41
N ASN A 275 7.89 -11.53 -13.91
CA ASN A 275 6.97 -10.42 -13.63
C ASN A 275 5.51 -10.85 -13.88
N PRO A 276 4.88 -11.54 -12.90
CA PRO A 276 3.54 -12.13 -13.08
C PRO A 276 2.49 -11.07 -13.40
N PHE A 277 2.64 -9.88 -12.85
CA PHE A 277 1.71 -8.78 -13.02
C PHE A 277 1.66 -8.28 -14.47
N PHE A 278 2.81 -7.91 -15.04
CA PHE A 278 2.87 -7.40 -16.40
C PHE A 278 2.61 -8.50 -17.45
N LEU A 279 3.04 -9.73 -17.19
CA LEU A 279 2.80 -10.88 -18.08
C LEU A 279 1.34 -11.36 -18.07
N LEU A 280 0.51 -10.91 -17.13
CA LEU A 280 -0.94 -11.12 -17.15
C LEU A 280 -1.63 -10.26 -18.22
N ALA A 281 -1.03 -9.13 -18.59
CA ALA A 281 -1.54 -8.23 -19.62
C ALA A 281 -1.25 -8.78 -21.04
N PRO A 282 -2.09 -8.49 -22.04
CA PRO A 282 -1.77 -8.78 -23.43
C PRO A 282 -0.70 -7.80 -23.94
N ASP A 283 0.10 -8.23 -24.93
CA ASP A 283 1.26 -7.48 -25.43
C ASP A 283 0.94 -6.03 -25.83
N TRP A 284 -0.21 -5.80 -26.46
CA TRP A 284 -0.64 -4.44 -26.86
C TRP A 284 -0.93 -3.52 -25.67
N ALA A 285 -1.22 -4.10 -24.49
CA ALA A 285 -1.56 -3.36 -23.29
C ALA A 285 -0.35 -3.07 -22.40
N LEU A 286 0.83 -3.62 -22.66
CA LEU A 286 2.01 -3.49 -21.81
C LEU A 286 2.41 -2.01 -21.59
N ILE A 287 2.49 -1.22 -22.65
CA ILE A 287 2.86 0.21 -22.52
C ILE A 287 1.77 1.03 -21.81
N PRO A 288 0.48 0.95 -22.18
CA PRO A 288 -0.60 1.57 -21.41
C PRO A 288 -0.61 1.15 -19.93
N MET A 289 -0.34 -0.13 -19.65
CA MET A 289 -0.29 -0.68 -18.31
C MET A 289 0.89 -0.12 -17.51
N LEU A 290 2.07 -0.01 -18.13
CA LEU A 290 3.24 0.61 -17.53
C LEU A 290 2.97 2.07 -17.12
N ILE A 291 2.35 2.85 -18.00
CA ILE A 291 2.00 4.24 -17.72
C ILE A 291 0.99 4.30 -16.57
N LEU A 292 -0.06 3.48 -16.63
CA LEU A 292 -1.10 3.46 -15.59
C LEU A 292 -0.55 2.99 -14.24
N ALA A 293 0.30 1.96 -14.21
CA ALA A 293 0.97 1.49 -13.01
C ALA A 293 1.87 2.58 -12.42
N THR A 294 2.66 3.28 -13.24
CA THR A 294 3.49 4.39 -12.78
C THR A 294 2.65 5.52 -12.18
N LEU A 295 1.54 5.89 -12.82
CA LEU A 295 0.63 6.89 -12.26
C LEU A 295 0.01 6.43 -10.94
N ALA A 296 -0.43 5.17 -10.85
CA ALA A 296 -0.97 4.61 -9.62
C ALA A 296 0.06 4.62 -8.47
N THR A 297 1.32 4.27 -8.75
CA THR A 297 2.39 4.26 -7.75
C THR A 297 2.82 5.67 -7.32
N VAL A 298 2.75 6.65 -8.21
CA VAL A 298 2.93 8.08 -7.87
C VAL A 298 1.82 8.55 -6.92
N ILE A 299 0.58 8.17 -7.19
CA ILE A 299 -0.57 8.49 -6.32
C ILE A 299 -0.42 7.80 -4.95
N ALA A 300 -0.06 6.52 -4.93
CA ALA A 300 0.24 5.78 -3.72
C ALA A 300 1.31 6.47 -2.87
N SER A 301 2.44 6.82 -3.51
CA SER A 301 3.55 7.53 -2.86
C SER A 301 3.12 8.88 -2.29
N GLN A 302 2.28 9.63 -3.03
CA GLN A 302 1.72 10.90 -2.57
C GLN A 302 0.89 10.74 -1.29
N ALA A 303 0.04 9.73 -1.23
CA ALA A 303 -0.82 9.47 -0.08
C ALA A 303 0.01 9.18 1.18
N VAL A 304 1.03 8.33 1.07
CA VAL A 304 1.89 7.94 2.21
C VAL A 304 2.71 9.14 2.70
N ILE A 305 3.27 9.96 1.79
CA ILE A 305 4.02 11.18 2.14
C ILE A 305 3.11 12.17 2.89
N SER A 306 1.87 12.35 2.43
CA SER A 306 0.88 13.20 3.11
C SER A 306 0.54 12.68 4.51
N GLY A 307 0.45 11.35 4.66
CA GLY A 307 0.28 10.67 5.94
C GLY A 307 1.37 11.00 6.94
N VAL A 308 2.65 10.99 6.51
CA VAL A 308 3.78 11.38 7.37
C VAL A 308 3.72 12.85 7.76
N PHE A 309 3.34 13.74 6.88
CA PHE A 309 3.18 15.15 7.27
C PHE A 309 2.11 15.29 8.36
N SER A 310 0.99 14.58 8.24
CA SER A 310 -0.07 14.57 9.26
C SER A 310 0.41 13.99 10.59
N LEU A 311 1.12 12.86 10.56
CA LEU A 311 1.72 12.26 11.74
C LEU A 311 2.75 13.19 12.40
N THR A 312 3.63 13.82 11.60
CA THR A 312 4.61 14.80 12.09
C THR A 312 3.93 15.97 12.80
N ARG A 313 2.85 16.52 12.21
CA ARG A 313 2.07 17.59 12.84
C ARG A 313 1.48 17.17 14.18
N GLN A 314 0.92 15.95 14.25
CA GLN A 314 0.41 15.40 15.51
C GLN A 314 1.52 15.24 16.54
N ALA A 315 2.69 14.69 16.16
CA ALA A 315 3.84 14.52 17.04
C ALA A 315 4.40 15.85 17.57
N VAL A 316 4.44 16.89 16.74
CA VAL A 316 4.82 18.26 17.17
C VAL A 316 3.79 18.83 18.14
N ARG A 317 2.48 18.68 17.89
CA ARG A 317 1.41 19.15 18.78
C ARG A 317 1.43 18.44 20.14
N LEU A 318 1.79 17.17 20.15
CA LEU A 318 1.92 16.38 21.38
C LEU A 318 3.24 16.59 22.13
N GLY A 319 4.16 17.39 21.56
CA GLY A 319 5.47 17.69 22.15
C GLY A 319 6.53 16.60 22.00
N TYR A 320 6.31 15.62 21.12
CA TYR A 320 7.28 14.54 20.84
C TYR A 320 8.33 14.94 19.79
N LEU A 321 8.04 15.93 18.97
CA LEU A 321 8.98 16.52 18.00
C LEU A 321 9.12 18.02 18.22
N PRO A 322 10.30 18.60 17.91
CA PRO A 322 10.49 20.04 18.01
C PRO A 322 9.57 20.79 17.04
N PRO A 323 9.26 22.07 17.31
CA PRO A 323 8.49 22.90 16.40
C PRO A 323 9.15 22.98 15.01
N MET A 324 8.37 22.74 13.97
CA MET A 324 8.80 22.78 12.56
C MET A 324 7.93 23.74 11.76
N ARG A 325 8.46 24.26 10.66
CA ARG A 325 7.69 25.07 9.72
C ARG A 325 6.67 24.17 9.00
N ILE A 326 5.39 24.42 9.25
CA ILE A 326 4.26 23.77 8.58
C ILE A 326 3.66 24.78 7.62
N VAL A 327 3.52 24.40 6.35
CA VAL A 327 2.89 25.20 5.30
C VAL A 327 1.56 24.56 4.97
N TYR A 328 0.48 25.34 5.02
CA TYR A 328 -0.84 24.91 4.57
C TYR A 328 -0.93 25.15 3.07
N THR A 329 -1.24 24.12 2.31
CA THR A 329 -1.26 24.16 0.84
C THR A 329 -2.65 24.30 0.25
N SER A 330 -3.71 24.28 1.08
CA SER A 330 -5.09 24.56 0.71
C SER A 330 -5.76 25.44 1.76
N GLU A 331 -6.56 26.40 1.31
CA GLU A 331 -7.42 27.23 2.18
C GLU A 331 -8.74 26.52 2.52
N GLU A 332 -9.19 25.60 1.64
CA GLU A 332 -10.48 24.91 1.78
C GLU A 332 -10.35 23.61 2.59
N GLU A 333 -9.17 22.96 2.57
CA GLU A 333 -8.91 21.70 3.25
C GLU A 333 -7.80 21.86 4.30
N SER A 334 -8.16 22.01 5.55
CA SER A 334 -7.23 22.21 6.68
C SER A 334 -6.26 21.03 6.92
N GLY A 335 -6.48 19.90 6.23
CA GLY A 335 -5.64 18.70 6.29
C GLY A 335 -4.46 18.70 5.33
N GLN A 336 -4.47 19.52 4.29
CA GLN A 336 -3.39 19.56 3.30
C GLN A 336 -2.23 20.43 3.80
N ILE A 337 -1.20 19.74 4.29
CA ILE A 337 -0.02 20.37 4.87
C ILE A 337 1.26 19.90 4.17
N TYR A 338 2.26 20.77 4.17
CA TYR A 338 3.59 20.50 3.65
C TYR A 338 4.64 20.87 4.70
N ILE A 339 5.57 19.97 4.97
CA ILE A 339 6.68 20.18 5.92
C ILE A 339 7.99 20.03 5.16
N PRO A 340 8.64 21.16 4.79
CA PRO A 340 9.81 21.15 3.90
C PRO A 340 10.96 20.24 4.36
N VAL A 341 11.28 20.28 5.65
CA VAL A 341 12.38 19.49 6.24
C VAL A 341 12.10 17.99 6.07
N ILE A 342 10.89 17.56 6.41
CA ILE A 342 10.50 16.15 6.29
C ILE A 342 10.47 15.72 4.82
N ASN A 343 9.94 16.56 3.94
CA ASN A 343 9.88 16.27 2.50
C ASN A 343 11.27 15.97 1.91
N TRP A 344 12.24 16.82 2.16
CA TRP A 344 13.56 16.64 1.60
C TRP A 344 14.35 15.53 2.29
N LEU A 345 14.13 15.31 3.58
CA LEU A 345 14.72 14.18 4.30
C LEU A 345 14.18 12.84 3.73
N LEU A 346 12.87 12.73 3.53
CA LEU A 346 12.26 11.57 2.88
C LEU A 346 12.81 11.38 1.46
N PHE A 347 12.88 12.44 0.65
CA PHE A 347 13.42 12.37 -0.70
C PHE A 347 14.83 11.77 -0.73
N VAL A 348 15.74 12.32 0.08
CA VAL A 348 17.12 11.82 0.16
C VAL A 348 17.16 10.37 0.60
N SER A 349 16.36 10.01 1.62
CA SER A 349 16.29 8.63 2.11
C SER A 349 15.76 7.67 1.03
N VAL A 350 14.72 8.05 0.29
CA VAL A 350 14.15 7.24 -0.81
C VAL A 350 15.18 7.06 -1.93
N VAL A 351 15.91 8.12 -2.31
CA VAL A 351 16.96 8.01 -3.34
C VAL A 351 18.10 7.10 -2.89
N ILE A 352 18.55 7.19 -1.63
CA ILE A 352 19.57 6.29 -1.07
C ILE A 352 19.09 4.83 -1.14
N VAL A 353 17.85 4.57 -0.79
CA VAL A 353 17.27 3.24 -0.82
C VAL A 353 17.19 2.70 -2.26
N ILE A 354 16.75 3.50 -3.23
CA ILE A 354 16.68 3.09 -4.64
C ILE A 354 18.07 2.76 -5.19
N VAL A 355 19.05 3.63 -4.95
CA VAL A 355 20.43 3.43 -5.43
C VAL A 355 21.11 2.24 -4.73
N GLY A 356 20.79 2.02 -3.45
CA GLY A 356 21.40 0.94 -2.67
C GLY A 356 20.86 -0.45 -3.00
N PHE A 357 19.59 -0.55 -3.41
CA PHE A 357 18.94 -1.84 -3.67
C PHE A 357 18.70 -2.12 -5.15
N GLU A 358 18.58 -1.11 -6.00
CA GLU A 358 18.44 -1.13 -7.46
C GLU A 358 17.18 -1.84 -7.98
N HIS A 359 16.72 -2.94 -7.34
CA HIS A 359 15.55 -3.72 -7.71
C HIS A 359 14.51 -3.77 -6.59
N SER A 360 13.22 -3.79 -6.98
CA SER A 360 12.12 -3.87 -6.03
C SER A 360 12.15 -5.13 -5.17
N SER A 361 12.60 -6.25 -5.73
CA SER A 361 12.74 -7.53 -5.01
C SER A 361 13.72 -7.46 -3.84
N ASN A 362 14.84 -6.73 -3.99
CA ASN A 362 15.80 -6.56 -2.91
C ASN A 362 15.22 -5.74 -1.74
N LEU A 363 14.27 -4.84 -2.05
CA LEU A 363 13.58 -4.00 -1.05
C LEU A 363 12.44 -4.73 -0.33
N ALA A 364 11.82 -5.70 -0.98
CA ALA A 364 10.60 -6.32 -0.50
C ALA A 364 10.77 -7.01 0.86
N ALA A 365 11.91 -7.66 1.11
CA ALA A 365 12.21 -8.29 2.39
C ALA A 365 12.29 -7.25 3.53
N ALA A 366 12.98 -6.14 3.31
CA ALA A 366 13.07 -5.05 4.28
C ALA A 366 11.70 -4.40 4.51
N TYR A 367 10.91 -4.26 3.44
CA TYR A 367 9.56 -3.69 3.48
C TYR A 367 8.61 -4.55 4.31
N GLY A 368 8.57 -5.87 4.09
CA GLY A 368 7.75 -6.78 4.86
C GLY A 368 8.02 -6.72 6.37
N ILE A 369 9.28 -6.56 6.78
CA ILE A 369 9.64 -6.39 8.18
C ILE A 369 9.15 -5.05 8.73
N ALA A 370 9.37 -3.94 8.01
CA ALA A 370 8.97 -2.60 8.43
C ALA A 370 7.45 -2.51 8.63
N VAL A 371 6.66 -2.99 7.65
CA VAL A 371 5.19 -3.01 7.72
C VAL A 371 4.69 -3.89 8.85
N THR A 372 5.25 -5.10 9.01
CA THR A 372 4.83 -6.00 10.10
C THR A 372 5.05 -5.35 11.47
N LEU A 373 6.19 -4.70 11.68
CA LEU A 373 6.49 -4.00 12.93
C LEU A 373 5.59 -2.78 13.13
N SER A 374 5.23 -2.04 12.07
CA SER A 374 4.25 -0.96 12.15
C SER A 374 2.87 -1.48 12.58
N LEU A 375 2.36 -2.51 11.90
CA LEU A 375 1.03 -3.09 12.14
C LEU A 375 0.85 -3.75 13.52
N ILE A 376 1.92 -4.28 14.12
CA ILE A 376 1.87 -4.87 15.46
C ILE A 376 1.56 -3.81 16.53
N HIS A 377 1.91 -2.55 16.31
CA HIS A 377 1.74 -1.47 17.28
C HIS A 377 0.38 -0.76 17.16
N ILE A 378 -0.45 -1.13 16.21
CA ILE A 378 -1.85 -0.72 16.04
C ILE A 378 -2.78 -1.87 16.47
#